data_26098996207b04436dd5e5a8faa1191a
#
_entry.id   26098996207b04436dd5e5a8faa1191a
#
_cell.length_a   1.000
_cell.length_b   1.000
_cell.length_c   1.000
_cell.angle_alpha   90.00
_cell.angle_beta   90.00
_cell.angle_gamma   90.00
#
_symmetry.space_group_name_H-M   'P 1'
#
loop_
_entity.id
_entity.type
_entity.pdbx_description
1 polymer ?
#
loop_
_entity_poly.entity_id
_entity_poly.type
_entity_poly.pdbx_seq_one_letter_code
_entity_poly.pdbx_strand_id
1 'polypeptide(L)'
;MKATGVVRRIDDLGRIVIPKEIRKTLRIKEGDPLEIFTDREGGIILKKYSPIGELSEFATEYAETLAKTTGHIACITDKDTVIAISGGSKKDYLEKGVSKQLEQIMDDKENYTSKDNNLSLITHLTLPTTPYV
;
A
#
# COMPACT_ATOMS: atom_id res chain seq x y z
N MET A 1 -20.18 1.87 -5.61
CA MET A 1 -19.98 1.59 -4.17
C MET A 1 -20.65 0.27 -3.79
N LYS A 2 -20.07 -0.43 -2.85
CA LYS A 2 -20.61 -1.71 -2.38
C LYS A 2 -21.11 -1.56 -0.95
N ALA A 3 -22.36 -1.91 -0.71
CA ALA A 3 -22.92 -1.90 0.63
C ALA A 3 -22.32 -3.06 1.46
N THR A 4 -21.92 -2.77 2.69
CA THR A 4 -21.38 -3.77 3.62
C THR A 4 -22.46 -4.40 4.50
N GLY A 5 -23.64 -3.79 4.55
CA GLY A 5 -24.70 -4.19 5.47
C GLY A 5 -24.47 -3.76 6.91
N VAL A 6 -23.38 -3.07 7.19
CA VAL A 6 -23.05 -2.61 8.54
C VAL A 6 -23.66 -1.24 8.79
N VAL A 7 -24.37 -1.13 9.91
CA VAL A 7 -24.95 0.13 10.37
C VAL A 7 -24.31 0.49 11.72
N ARG A 8 -23.82 1.71 11.85
CA ARG A 8 -23.23 2.22 13.08
C ARG A 8 -23.86 3.55 13.45
N ARG A 9 -23.90 3.83 14.74
CA ARG A 9 -24.42 5.09 15.26
C ARG A 9 -23.29 6.05 15.56
N ILE A 10 -23.52 7.32 15.27
CA ILE A 10 -22.62 8.39 15.69
C ILE A 10 -22.85 8.61 17.20
N ASP A 11 -21.75 8.73 17.95
CA ASP A 11 -21.81 9.01 19.38
C ASP A 11 -21.96 10.53 19.67
N ASP A 12 -21.98 10.88 20.95
CA ASP A 12 -22.13 12.27 21.39
C ASP A 12 -20.94 13.17 21.02
N LEU A 13 -19.79 12.59 20.70
CA LEU A 13 -18.60 13.32 20.25
C LEU A 13 -18.44 13.31 18.73
N GLY A 14 -19.44 12.82 18.00
CA GLY A 14 -19.37 12.76 16.55
C GLY A 14 -18.52 11.63 15.99
N ARG A 15 -18.20 10.63 16.80
CA ARG A 15 -17.36 9.52 16.37
C ARG A 15 -18.19 8.38 15.84
N ILE A 16 -17.62 7.66 14.89
CA ILE A 16 -18.17 6.39 14.38
C ILE A 16 -17.07 5.34 14.39
N VAL A 17 -17.42 4.11 14.76
CA VAL A 17 -16.45 3.01 14.79
C VAL A 17 -16.49 2.26 13.47
N ILE A 18 -15.33 2.17 12.84
CA ILE A 18 -15.18 1.32 11.66
C ILE A 18 -15.01 -0.12 12.13
N PRO A 19 -15.88 -1.06 11.68
CA PRO A 19 -15.80 -2.45 12.10
C PRO A 19 -14.45 -3.09 11.83
N LYS A 20 -14.07 -4.01 12.71
CA LYS A 20 -12.78 -4.69 12.59
C LYS A 20 -12.60 -5.42 11.26
N GLU A 21 -13.65 -6.04 10.74
CA GLU A 21 -13.62 -6.74 9.47
C GLU A 21 -13.31 -5.82 8.30
N ILE A 22 -13.88 -4.62 8.29
CA ILE A 22 -13.61 -3.61 7.27
C ILE A 22 -12.18 -3.10 7.41
N ARG A 23 -11.74 -2.81 8.64
CA ARG A 23 -10.36 -2.38 8.88
C ARG A 23 -9.36 -3.41 8.41
N LYS A 24 -9.64 -4.68 8.68
CA LYS A 24 -8.77 -5.78 8.24
C LYS A 24 -8.71 -5.90 6.72
N THR A 25 -9.86 -5.86 6.07
CA THR A 25 -9.96 -5.97 4.60
C THR A 25 -9.24 -4.82 3.90
N LEU A 26 -9.39 -3.61 4.42
CA LEU A 26 -8.78 -2.40 3.85
C LEU A 26 -7.42 -2.09 4.44
N ARG A 27 -6.90 -2.92 5.33
CA ARG A 27 -5.61 -2.72 6.01
C ARG A 27 -5.49 -1.38 6.74
N ILE A 28 -6.55 -0.99 7.40
CA ILE A 28 -6.60 0.20 8.23
C ILE A 28 -6.16 -0.16 9.64
N LYS A 29 -5.10 0.48 10.11
CA LYS A 29 -4.54 0.25 11.45
C LYS A 29 -4.74 1.47 12.33
N GLU A 30 -4.67 1.26 13.63
CA GLU A 30 -4.69 2.35 14.60
C GLU A 30 -3.62 3.38 14.27
N GLY A 31 -4.01 4.64 14.27
CA GLY A 31 -3.13 5.75 13.94
C GLY A 31 -3.03 6.08 12.45
N ASP A 32 -3.56 5.24 11.57
CA ASP A 32 -3.54 5.53 10.14
C ASP A 32 -4.38 6.76 9.82
N PRO A 33 -3.85 7.70 9.04
CA PRO A 33 -4.63 8.85 8.62
C PRO A 33 -5.63 8.47 7.53
N LEU A 34 -6.85 8.96 7.67
CA LEU A 34 -7.90 8.79 6.67
C LEU A 34 -8.35 10.17 6.19
N GLU A 35 -8.49 10.33 4.90
CA GLU A 35 -9.06 11.52 4.30
C GLU A 35 -10.57 11.34 4.15
N ILE A 36 -11.32 12.37 4.51
CA ILE A 36 -12.76 12.34 4.50
C ILE A 36 -13.27 13.11 3.29
N PHE A 37 -14.03 12.43 2.46
CA PHE A 37 -14.71 13.04 1.30
C PHE A 37 -16.20 13.02 1.54
N THR A 38 -16.88 13.98 0.97
CA THR A 38 -18.35 14.01 0.95
C THR A 38 -18.82 14.03 -0.50
N ASP A 39 -19.96 13.42 -0.78
CA ASP A 39 -20.57 13.50 -2.10
C ASP A 39 -21.87 14.31 -2.04
N ARG A 40 -22.44 14.57 -3.21
CA ARG A 40 -23.67 15.37 -3.33
C ARG A 40 -24.91 14.63 -2.85
N GLU A 41 -24.84 13.34 -2.73
CA GLU A 41 -25.95 12.48 -2.29
C GLU A 41 -26.00 12.28 -0.78
N GLY A 42 -25.11 12.95 -0.05
CA GLY A 42 -25.04 12.84 1.40
C GLY A 42 -24.16 11.72 1.89
N GLY A 43 -23.34 11.16 1.02
CA GLY A 43 -22.37 10.12 1.41
C GLY A 43 -21.12 10.70 2.05
N ILE A 44 -20.54 9.96 2.96
CA ILE A 44 -19.23 10.23 3.54
C ILE A 44 -18.31 9.09 3.13
N ILE A 45 -17.20 9.40 2.49
CA ILE A 45 -16.25 8.43 1.98
C ILE A 45 -14.93 8.63 2.70
N LEU A 46 -14.42 7.57 3.30
CA LEU A 46 -13.13 7.57 3.96
C LEU A 46 -12.13 6.84 3.07
N LYS A 47 -11.01 7.46 2.80
CA LYS A 47 -9.92 6.84 2.04
C LYS A 47 -8.63 6.94 2.82
N LYS A 48 -7.79 5.92 2.71
CA LYS A 48 -6.46 5.98 3.31
C LYS A 48 -5.68 7.14 2.68
N TYR A 49 -5.11 7.96 3.53
CA TYR A 49 -4.28 9.09 3.12
C TYR A 49 -2.84 8.64 2.97
N SER A 50 -2.27 8.78 1.77
CA SER A 50 -0.88 8.48 1.51
C SER A 50 -0.23 9.68 0.83
N PRO A 51 0.65 10.42 1.51
CA PRO A 51 1.38 11.53 0.90
C PRO A 51 2.23 11.09 -0.31
N ILE A 52 2.73 9.86 -0.29
CA ILE A 52 3.52 9.30 -1.38
C ILE A 52 2.67 9.11 -2.64
N GLY A 53 1.37 8.80 -2.49
CA GLY A 53 0.45 8.67 -3.62
C GLY A 53 0.34 9.94 -4.46
N GLU A 54 0.48 11.11 -3.83
CA GLU A 54 0.49 12.40 -4.51
C GLU A 54 1.79 12.66 -5.27
N LEU A 55 2.84 11.91 -4.95
CA LEU A 55 4.16 12.01 -5.55
C LEU A 55 4.43 10.90 -6.56
N SER A 56 3.37 10.31 -7.14
CA SER A 56 3.51 9.15 -8.02
C SER A 56 4.40 9.40 -9.23
N GLU A 57 4.33 10.58 -9.84
CA GLU A 57 5.20 10.93 -10.96
C GLU A 57 6.66 10.98 -10.54
N PHE A 58 6.94 11.61 -9.41
CA PHE A 58 8.28 11.67 -8.84
C PHE A 58 8.80 10.28 -8.49
N ALA A 59 7.95 9.43 -7.90
CA ALA A 59 8.31 8.07 -7.58
C ALA A 59 8.65 7.25 -8.83
N THR A 60 7.92 7.45 -9.92
CA THR A 60 8.20 6.80 -11.20
C THR A 60 9.56 7.21 -11.76
N GLU A 61 9.86 8.50 -11.79
CA GLU A 61 11.15 8.99 -12.23
C GLU A 61 12.30 8.47 -11.38
N TYR A 62 12.10 8.42 -10.08
CA TYR A 62 13.10 7.92 -9.15
C TYR A 62 13.34 6.42 -9.35
N ALA A 63 12.28 5.64 -9.53
CA ALA A 63 12.40 4.21 -9.82
C ALA A 63 13.14 3.96 -11.15
N GLU A 64 12.85 4.74 -12.17
CA GLU A 64 13.54 4.64 -13.46
C GLU A 64 15.04 4.91 -13.33
N THR A 65 15.40 5.94 -12.58
CA THR A 65 16.79 6.28 -12.32
C THR A 65 17.51 5.16 -11.57
N LEU A 66 16.88 4.62 -10.53
CA LEU A 66 17.44 3.49 -9.78
C LEU A 66 17.62 2.25 -10.66
N ALA A 67 16.65 1.93 -11.48
CA ALA A 67 16.73 0.76 -12.36
C ALA A 67 17.86 0.90 -13.38
N LYS A 68 18.02 2.07 -13.96
CA LYS A 68 19.11 2.34 -14.93
C LYS A 68 20.48 2.30 -14.27
N THR A 69 20.60 2.85 -13.07
CA THR A 69 21.88 2.93 -12.37
C THR A 69 22.32 1.58 -11.83
N THR A 70 21.40 0.79 -11.28
CA THR A 70 21.71 -0.50 -10.66
C THR A 70 21.66 -1.68 -11.63
N GLY A 71 20.94 -1.56 -12.74
CA GLY A 71 20.67 -2.67 -13.65
C GLY A 71 19.65 -3.68 -13.10
N HIS A 72 18.96 -3.33 -12.04
CA HIS A 72 17.96 -4.18 -11.39
C HIS A 72 16.55 -3.60 -11.52
N ILE A 73 15.55 -4.41 -11.20
CA ILE A 73 14.19 -3.91 -11.06
C ILE A 73 14.14 -3.01 -9.83
N ALA A 74 13.67 -1.79 -9.99
CA ALA A 74 13.46 -0.86 -8.90
C ALA A 74 11.97 -0.70 -8.63
N CYS A 75 11.59 -0.73 -7.38
CA CYS A 75 10.20 -0.65 -6.94
C CYS A 75 10.09 0.30 -5.76
N ILE A 76 9.10 1.19 -5.81
CA ILE A 76 8.78 2.09 -4.72
C ILE A 76 7.39 1.74 -4.22
N THR A 77 7.27 1.57 -2.92
CA THR A 77 5.99 1.23 -2.28
C THR A 77 5.65 2.24 -1.20
N ASP A 78 4.36 2.40 -0.94
CA ASP A 78 3.93 2.91 0.34
C ASP A 78 3.78 1.73 1.32
N LYS A 79 3.04 1.92 2.39
CA LYS A 79 2.88 0.86 3.41
C LYS A 79 2.17 -0.40 2.89
N ASP A 80 1.34 -0.27 1.85
CA ASP A 80 0.44 -1.33 1.43
C ASP A 80 0.58 -1.75 -0.03
N THR A 81 0.99 -0.85 -0.90
CA THR A 81 0.94 -1.08 -2.35
C THR A 81 2.20 -0.61 -3.05
N VAL A 82 2.42 -1.15 -4.24
CA VAL A 82 3.47 -0.72 -5.14
C VAL A 82 3.00 0.53 -5.87
N ILE A 83 3.75 1.63 -5.74
CA ILE A 83 3.44 2.92 -6.35
C ILE A 83 4.11 3.08 -7.69
N ALA A 84 5.38 2.68 -7.79
CA ALA A 84 6.16 2.80 -9.00
C ALA A 84 7.08 1.61 -9.17
N ILE A 85 7.31 1.22 -10.40
CA ILE A 85 8.23 0.15 -10.74
C ILE A 85 8.89 0.45 -12.07
N SER A 86 10.17 0.11 -12.18
CA SER A 86 10.94 0.21 -13.41
C SER A 86 11.88 -0.98 -13.56
N GLY A 87 12.14 -1.36 -14.79
CA GLY A 87 12.99 -2.52 -15.11
C GLY A 87 12.25 -3.84 -15.14
N GLY A 88 10.92 -3.85 -14.96
CA GLY A 88 10.10 -5.04 -14.98
C GLY A 88 8.71 -4.79 -15.56
N SER A 89 7.85 -5.79 -15.48
CA SER A 89 6.47 -5.67 -15.96
C SER A 89 5.62 -4.83 -15.00
N LYS A 90 5.16 -3.68 -15.47
CA LYS A 90 4.29 -2.80 -14.68
C LYS A 90 2.95 -3.45 -14.36
N LYS A 91 2.43 -4.27 -15.26
CA LYS A 91 1.14 -4.94 -15.07
C LYS A 91 1.13 -5.92 -13.91
N ASP A 92 2.28 -6.56 -13.66
CA ASP A 92 2.38 -7.60 -12.64
C ASP A 92 2.57 -7.02 -11.24
N TYR A 93 3.07 -5.81 -11.13
CA TYR A 93 3.51 -5.25 -9.84
C TYR A 93 2.79 -3.98 -9.43
N LEU A 94 2.46 -3.12 -10.39
CA LEU A 94 1.88 -1.82 -10.08
C LEU A 94 0.50 -1.98 -9.42
N GLU A 95 0.25 -1.21 -8.36
CA GLU A 95 -0.97 -1.25 -7.54
C GLU A 95 -1.24 -2.57 -6.83
N LYS A 96 -0.30 -3.51 -6.87
CA LYS A 96 -0.39 -4.73 -6.07
C LYS A 96 -0.08 -4.45 -4.61
N GLY A 97 -0.73 -5.20 -3.73
CA GLY A 97 -0.45 -5.12 -2.31
C GLY A 97 0.90 -5.71 -1.95
N VAL A 98 1.58 -5.10 -1.00
CA VAL A 98 2.80 -5.69 -0.43
C VAL A 98 2.46 -6.90 0.44
N SER A 99 3.39 -7.84 0.55
CA SER A 99 3.21 -9.00 1.43
C SER A 99 3.28 -8.60 2.90
N LYS A 100 2.75 -9.44 3.78
CA LYS A 100 2.86 -9.23 5.23
C LYS A 100 4.31 -9.24 5.70
N GLN A 101 5.15 -10.04 5.07
CA GLN A 101 6.58 -10.10 5.38
C GLN A 101 7.26 -8.77 5.06
N LEU A 102 6.98 -8.19 3.90
CA LEU A 102 7.52 -6.89 3.53
C LEU A 102 6.96 -5.78 4.42
N GLU A 103 5.67 -5.83 4.74
CA GLU A 103 5.04 -4.89 5.65
C GLU A 103 5.74 -4.89 7.02
N GLN A 104 6.07 -6.07 7.55
CA GLN A 104 6.79 -6.19 8.81
C GLN A 104 8.19 -5.59 8.74
N ILE A 105 8.90 -5.82 7.65
CA ILE A 105 10.24 -5.25 7.43
C ILE A 105 10.16 -3.72 7.40
N MET A 106 9.15 -3.16 6.74
CA MET A 106 8.93 -1.72 6.69
C MET A 106 8.59 -1.14 8.07
N ASP A 107 7.74 -1.82 8.83
CA ASP A 107 7.37 -1.40 10.18
C ASP A 107 8.59 -1.37 11.10
N ASP A 108 9.47 -2.35 10.97
CA ASP A 108 10.71 -2.45 11.75
C ASP A 108 11.81 -1.51 11.22
N LYS A 109 11.59 -0.89 10.08
CA LYS A 109 12.55 0.01 9.41
C LYS A 109 13.90 -0.64 9.18
N GLU A 110 13.89 -1.89 8.77
CA GLU A 110 15.09 -2.68 8.55
C GLU A 110 15.48 -2.73 7.08
N ASN A 111 16.77 -2.89 6.85
CA ASN A 111 17.29 -3.28 5.56
C ASN A 111 17.28 -4.81 5.48
N TYR A 112 16.79 -5.33 4.37
CA TYR A 112 16.66 -6.76 4.20
C TYR A 112 17.23 -7.20 2.84
N THR A 113 17.93 -8.33 2.85
CA THR A 113 18.43 -8.98 1.63
C THR A 113 17.96 -10.42 1.61
N SER A 114 17.23 -10.84 0.59
CA SER A 114 16.67 -12.19 0.49
C SER A 114 17.66 -13.17 -0.14
N LYS A 115 18.74 -13.50 0.54
CA LYS A 115 19.70 -14.45 0.00
C LYS A 115 19.22 -15.89 0.06
N ASP A 116 18.45 -16.25 1.08
CA ASP A 116 18.12 -17.63 1.39
C ASP A 116 16.63 -17.90 1.60
N ASN A 117 15.76 -16.97 1.30
CA ASN A 117 14.37 -17.06 1.72
C ASN A 117 13.37 -16.97 0.59
N ASN A 118 12.32 -17.76 0.72
CA ASN A 118 11.11 -17.67 -0.08
C ASN A 118 10.28 -16.45 0.32
N LEU A 119 10.91 -15.29 0.40
CA LEU A 119 10.22 -14.06 0.73
C LEU A 119 9.35 -13.62 -0.45
N SER A 120 8.06 -13.56 -0.24
CA SER A 120 7.15 -12.94 -1.17
C SER A 120 7.04 -11.46 -0.85
N LEU A 121 7.42 -10.59 -1.79
CA LEU A 121 7.34 -9.14 -1.60
C LEU A 121 5.96 -8.60 -1.93
N ILE A 122 5.24 -9.27 -2.81
CA ILE A 122 3.95 -8.81 -3.33
C ILE A 122 2.93 -9.92 -3.14
N THR A 123 1.72 -9.54 -2.72
CA THR A 123 0.61 -10.48 -2.55
C THR A 123 0.34 -11.23 -3.86
N HIS A 124 0.23 -12.53 -3.78
CA HIS A 124 -0.04 -13.45 -4.90
C HIS A 124 1.10 -13.61 -5.92
N LEU A 125 2.30 -13.06 -5.64
CA LEU A 125 3.46 -13.26 -6.49
C LEU A 125 4.60 -13.84 -5.68
N THR A 126 5.15 -14.96 -6.17
CA THR A 126 6.43 -15.47 -5.69
C THR A 126 7.50 -14.90 -6.61
N LEU A 127 8.35 -14.04 -6.07
CA LEU A 127 9.40 -13.40 -6.84
C LEU A 127 10.66 -14.27 -6.87
N PRO A 128 11.38 -14.31 -8.01
CA PRO A 128 12.70 -14.92 -8.05
C PRO A 128 13.65 -14.16 -7.11
N THR A 129 14.73 -14.84 -6.70
CA THR A 129 15.68 -14.34 -5.71
C THR A 129 16.62 -13.26 -6.25
N THR A 130 16.15 -12.39 -7.13
CA THR A 130 16.91 -11.22 -7.55
C THR A 130 16.70 -10.08 -6.56
N PRO A 131 17.75 -9.32 -6.22
CA PRO A 131 17.58 -8.19 -5.31
C PRO A 131 16.74 -7.09 -5.97
N TYR A 132 15.84 -6.51 -5.17
CA TYR A 132 15.03 -5.38 -5.57
C TYR A 132 15.38 -4.16 -4.74
N VAL A 133 15.28 -3.02 -5.36
CA VAL A 133 15.53 -1.74 -4.72
C VAL A 133 14.24 -0.95 -4.61
#